data_62aa003ee30b2326abedfba0bb668e09
#
_entry.id   62aa003ee30b2326abedfba0bb668e09
#
_cell.length_a   1.000
_cell.length_b   1.000
_cell.length_c   1.000
_cell.angle_alpha   90.00
_cell.angle_beta   90.00
_cell.angle_gamma   90.00
#
_symmetry.space_group_name_H-M   'P 1'
#
loop_
_entity.id
_entity.type
_entity.pdbx_description
1 polymer ?
#
loop_
_entity_poly.entity_id
_entity_poly.type
_entity_poly.pdbx_seq_one_letter_code
_entity_poly.pdbx_strand_id
1 'polypeptide(L)'
;MKLHRFEAEIGGIEVPERLNNPFEYAPHPLAVLAAEQVKSYVGAHSEWAGELACGKMLGVLVVSDASGELGFLAAYSGILAGSNSHDYFVPPIYDLLTPNGEFKQGEAQISAINAQIAQLESSDSLRMAKRALQEAEEAKTTAINAYKLTMSEAKANREARRKGGVLSAEEEKALIAESQFQKAELKRIRQRHDAIVDEKKAAIVRLQSEISALKARRKTMSEALQERIFRLFVVNSGEGERRDLIDVFASFYQANPTLQASAIPPSGSGECCAPKLLQYAFNHQLKPLCIAEFWWGDSPAKEIRHHGHYYGACLGKCRPILSHMLRGVDIEPQQHEKRVATTDDMILYADSWIVVANKPAGMLTVPGRLHDNSLQTIISQEIGAPLKAVHRLDMSTSGIVILAKSDAVYAALQTDFASRNIEKRYIALLDGMVIEKEGVIDLPLRPDINDRPRQMVDYEHGKRAITRYEVLSHTPDHRTRIAFYPLTGRTHQLRVHASHKSGLGCPIVGDMLYGHANTRLMLHAEAITFTHPVSKKSLTFKAPCPF
;
A
#
# COMPACT_ATOMS: atom_id res chain seq x y z
N MET A 1 13.70 28.04 -22.31
CA MET A 1 13.29 27.77 -20.93
C MET A 1 11.88 27.21 -20.98
N LYS A 2 11.55 26.18 -20.19
CA LYS A 2 10.23 25.52 -20.17
C LYS A 2 9.25 26.22 -19.21
N LEU A 3 9.31 27.56 -19.15
CA LEU A 3 8.45 28.38 -18.30
C LEU A 3 7.24 28.85 -19.13
N HIS A 4 6.04 28.47 -18.68
CA HIS A 4 4.78 28.89 -19.29
C HIS A 4 4.21 30.10 -18.58
N ARG A 5 3.55 30.99 -19.31
CA ARG A 5 2.76 32.10 -18.77
C ARG A 5 1.30 31.68 -18.62
N PHE A 6 0.63 32.26 -17.65
CA PHE A 6 -0.80 32.02 -17.48
C PHE A 6 -1.59 32.67 -18.62
N GLU A 7 -2.48 31.91 -19.24
CA GLU A 7 -3.43 32.41 -20.24
C GLU A 7 -4.64 33.05 -19.57
N ALA A 8 -4.99 32.58 -18.37
CA ALA A 8 -6.07 33.12 -17.56
C ALA A 8 -5.60 34.30 -16.70
N GLU A 9 -6.54 35.20 -16.39
CA GLU A 9 -6.29 36.35 -15.51
C GLU A 9 -6.08 35.88 -14.06
N ILE A 10 -4.93 36.22 -13.45
CA ILE A 10 -4.54 35.81 -12.11
C ILE A 10 -4.69 36.92 -11.05
N GLY A 11 -5.14 38.11 -11.47
CA GLY A 11 -5.13 39.36 -10.67
C GLY A 11 -6.00 39.38 -9.40
N GLY A 12 -6.76 38.33 -9.11
CA GLY A 12 -7.56 38.20 -7.87
C GLY A 12 -7.11 37.10 -6.93
N ILE A 13 -6.01 36.40 -7.25
CA ILE A 13 -5.52 35.27 -6.47
C ILE A 13 -4.28 35.70 -5.69
N GLU A 14 -4.34 35.54 -4.38
CA GLU A 14 -3.20 35.83 -3.50
C GLU A 14 -2.02 34.91 -3.83
N VAL A 15 -0.83 35.48 -3.99
CA VAL A 15 0.39 34.71 -4.25
C VAL A 15 0.88 34.14 -2.92
N PRO A 16 1.09 32.81 -2.81
CA PRO A 16 1.52 32.23 -1.55
C PRO A 16 2.95 32.65 -1.21
N GLU A 17 3.17 33.00 0.05
CA GLU A 17 4.51 33.35 0.55
C GLU A 17 5.41 32.11 0.65
N ARG A 18 4.82 30.96 0.92
CA ARG A 18 5.48 29.66 1.13
C ARG A 18 5.00 28.63 0.12
N LEU A 19 5.90 27.72 -0.25
CA LEU A 19 5.52 26.56 -1.06
C LEU A 19 4.50 25.71 -0.29
N ASN A 20 3.33 25.41 -0.89
CA ASN A 20 2.39 24.47 -0.29
C ASN A 20 3.06 23.10 -0.12
N ASN A 21 2.67 22.36 0.91
CA ASN A 21 3.27 21.05 1.18
C ASN A 21 2.96 20.05 0.06
N PRO A 22 3.96 19.49 -0.66
CA PRO A 22 3.74 18.58 -1.78
C PRO A 22 2.99 17.29 -1.44
N PHE A 23 2.86 16.94 -0.16
CA PHE A 23 2.16 15.75 0.30
C PHE A 23 0.68 16.00 0.64
N GLU A 24 0.21 17.25 0.52
CA GLU A 24 -1.19 17.61 0.76
C GLU A 24 -2.05 17.44 -0.51
N TYR A 25 -3.37 17.21 -0.30
CA TYR A 25 -4.32 16.98 -1.40
C TYR A 25 -4.98 18.25 -1.94
N ALA A 26 -4.93 19.36 -1.20
CA ALA A 26 -5.60 20.59 -1.57
C ALA A 26 -4.62 21.50 -2.34
N PRO A 27 -4.74 21.62 -3.66
CA PRO A 27 -3.86 22.50 -4.44
C PRO A 27 -4.23 23.97 -4.21
N HIS A 28 -3.22 24.84 -4.31
CA HIS A 28 -3.42 26.28 -4.34
C HIS A 28 -4.17 26.71 -5.62
N PRO A 29 -5.05 27.76 -5.61
CA PRO A 29 -5.79 28.18 -6.80
C PRO A 29 -4.92 28.49 -8.03
N LEU A 30 -3.74 29.09 -7.85
CA LEU A 30 -2.78 29.28 -8.97
C LEU A 30 -2.32 27.96 -9.58
N ALA A 31 -2.06 26.93 -8.76
CA ALA A 31 -1.68 25.62 -9.27
C ALA A 31 -2.85 24.91 -9.96
N VAL A 32 -4.12 25.17 -9.56
CA VAL A 32 -5.31 24.70 -10.27
C VAL A 32 -5.39 25.33 -11.65
N LEU A 33 -5.21 26.65 -11.80
CA LEU A 33 -5.20 27.32 -13.11
C LEU A 33 -4.11 26.77 -14.03
N ALA A 34 -2.89 26.59 -13.50
CA ALA A 34 -1.80 25.97 -14.26
C ALA A 34 -2.15 24.55 -14.70
N ALA A 35 -2.78 23.75 -13.82
CA ALA A 35 -3.20 22.40 -14.13
C ALA A 35 -4.29 22.37 -15.23
N GLU A 36 -5.25 23.28 -15.20
CA GLU A 36 -6.28 23.39 -16.25
C GLU A 36 -5.66 23.72 -17.62
N GLN A 37 -4.66 24.59 -17.67
CA GLN A 37 -3.92 24.87 -18.91
C GLN A 37 -3.14 23.66 -19.42
N VAL A 38 -2.52 22.86 -18.52
CA VAL A 38 -1.87 21.59 -18.88
C VAL A 38 -2.90 20.56 -19.35
N LYS A 39 -4.06 20.46 -18.70
CA LYS A 39 -5.16 19.58 -19.13
C LYS A 39 -5.64 19.92 -20.54
N SER A 40 -5.80 21.21 -20.84
CA SER A 40 -6.19 21.69 -22.17
C SER A 40 -5.12 21.34 -23.21
N TYR A 41 -3.84 21.57 -22.91
CA TYR A 41 -2.74 21.20 -23.78
C TYR A 41 -2.70 19.70 -24.07
N VAL A 42 -2.75 18.87 -23.04
CA VAL A 42 -2.72 17.40 -23.17
C VAL A 42 -3.95 16.88 -23.91
N GLY A 43 -5.13 17.45 -23.65
CA GLY A 43 -6.38 17.11 -24.35
C GLY A 43 -6.39 17.43 -25.84
N ALA A 44 -5.58 18.41 -26.27
CA ALA A 44 -5.43 18.76 -27.69
C ALA A 44 -4.54 17.76 -28.47
N HIS A 45 -3.75 16.93 -27.77
CA HIS A 45 -2.85 15.93 -28.39
C HIS A 45 -3.52 14.56 -28.48
N SER A 46 -4.35 14.38 -29.50
CA SER A 46 -5.11 13.15 -29.73
C SER A 46 -4.22 11.91 -29.91
N GLU A 47 -3.00 12.08 -30.40
CA GLU A 47 -2.00 11.03 -30.57
C GLU A 47 -1.51 10.42 -29.24
N TRP A 48 -1.68 11.13 -28.12
CA TRP A 48 -1.35 10.63 -26.78
C TRP A 48 -2.52 9.97 -26.06
N ALA A 49 -3.73 10.10 -26.61
CA ALA A 49 -4.96 9.70 -25.94
C ALA A 49 -4.97 8.23 -25.48
N GLY A 50 -4.46 7.32 -26.33
CA GLY A 50 -4.42 5.89 -26.01
C GLY A 50 -3.51 5.54 -24.81
N GLU A 51 -2.33 6.16 -24.73
CA GLU A 51 -1.41 5.96 -23.61
C GLU A 51 -1.89 6.67 -22.35
N LEU A 52 -2.42 7.88 -22.51
CA LEU A 52 -2.98 8.67 -21.41
C LEU A 52 -4.22 8.01 -20.80
N ALA A 53 -5.04 7.32 -21.60
CA ALA A 53 -6.18 6.55 -21.10
C ALA A 53 -5.77 5.46 -20.11
N CYS A 54 -4.57 4.86 -20.29
CA CYS A 54 -4.02 3.86 -19.35
C CYS A 54 -3.61 4.44 -17.98
N GLY A 55 -3.66 5.77 -17.83
CA GLY A 55 -3.38 6.46 -16.57
C GLY A 55 -1.96 7.02 -16.44
N LYS A 56 -1.87 8.31 -16.19
CA LYS A 56 -0.61 9.06 -16.05
C LYS A 56 -0.72 10.13 -14.97
N MET A 57 0.33 10.29 -14.16
CA MET A 57 0.45 11.45 -13.28
C MET A 57 1.02 12.63 -14.05
N LEU A 58 0.34 13.76 -13.99
CA LEU A 58 0.77 15.06 -14.47
C LEU A 58 1.00 15.98 -13.29
N GLY A 59 1.85 16.97 -13.41
CA GLY A 59 2.13 17.93 -12.34
C GLY A 59 2.49 19.30 -12.86
N VAL A 60 2.25 20.29 -12.01
CA VAL A 60 2.57 21.70 -12.25
C VAL A 60 3.29 22.29 -11.05
N LEU A 61 4.21 23.20 -11.29
CA LEU A 61 4.87 24.01 -10.27
C LEU A 61 4.77 25.49 -10.70
N VAL A 62 4.03 26.28 -9.94
CA VAL A 62 4.01 27.72 -10.12
C VAL A 62 5.30 28.28 -9.51
N VAL A 63 5.92 29.17 -10.25
CA VAL A 63 7.22 29.78 -9.91
C VAL A 63 7.19 31.27 -10.19
N SER A 64 8.09 32.02 -9.52
CA SER A 64 8.47 33.37 -9.96
C SER A 64 9.90 33.36 -10.49
N ASP A 65 10.14 34.15 -11.52
CA ASP A 65 11.50 34.40 -12.03
C ASP A 65 12.22 35.51 -11.24
N ALA A 66 13.45 35.83 -11.63
CA ALA A 66 14.26 36.84 -10.96
C ALA A 66 13.65 38.28 -11.03
N SER A 67 12.73 38.52 -11.96
CA SER A 67 12.00 39.81 -12.07
C SER A 67 10.74 39.84 -11.19
N GLY A 68 10.38 38.70 -10.56
CA GLY A 68 9.16 38.55 -9.79
C GLY A 68 7.94 38.18 -10.66
N GLU A 69 8.11 37.95 -11.97
CA GLU A 69 7.03 37.59 -12.87
C GLU A 69 6.62 36.14 -12.67
N LEU A 70 5.30 35.89 -12.57
CA LEU A 70 4.75 34.58 -12.34
C LEU A 70 4.65 33.75 -13.62
N GLY A 71 4.93 32.47 -13.50
CA GLY A 71 4.72 31.46 -14.52
C GLY A 71 4.60 30.08 -13.90
N PHE A 72 4.51 29.05 -14.72
CA PHE A 72 4.48 27.68 -14.23
C PHE A 72 5.33 26.74 -15.09
N LEU A 73 5.76 25.66 -14.48
CA LEU A 73 6.41 24.52 -15.11
C LEU A 73 5.44 23.35 -15.14
N ALA A 74 5.53 22.51 -16.16
CA ALA A 74 4.73 21.28 -16.30
C ALA A 74 5.61 20.04 -16.38
N ALA A 75 5.12 18.91 -15.84
CA ALA A 75 5.79 17.61 -15.89
C ALA A 75 4.78 16.47 -16.03
N TYR A 76 5.26 15.32 -16.52
CA TYR A 76 4.56 14.04 -16.48
C TYR A 76 5.47 12.96 -15.87
N SER A 77 4.87 11.91 -15.31
CA SER A 77 5.61 10.80 -14.71
C SER A 77 6.06 9.78 -15.76
N GLY A 78 7.32 9.32 -15.67
CA GLY A 78 7.88 8.28 -16.54
C GLY A 78 7.95 8.69 -18.02
N ILE A 79 7.48 7.81 -18.91
CA ILE A 79 7.51 7.96 -20.37
C ILE A 79 6.11 8.32 -20.88
N LEU A 80 6.00 9.17 -21.89
CA LEU A 80 4.78 9.51 -22.61
C LEU A 80 5.05 9.47 -24.11
N ALA A 81 4.22 8.76 -24.87
CA ALA A 81 4.38 8.55 -26.32
C ALA A 81 5.81 8.10 -26.72
N GLY A 82 6.36 7.15 -25.95
CA GLY A 82 7.70 6.61 -26.19
C GLY A 82 8.86 7.54 -25.84
N SER A 83 8.61 8.75 -25.30
CA SER A 83 9.61 9.75 -24.92
C SER A 83 9.50 10.13 -23.43
N ASN A 84 10.63 10.40 -22.80
CA ASN A 84 10.69 11.01 -21.46
C ASN A 84 10.91 12.53 -21.53
N SER A 85 10.95 13.13 -22.73
CA SER A 85 11.11 14.56 -22.95
C SER A 85 10.21 15.05 -24.09
N HIS A 86 9.35 16.02 -23.81
CA HIS A 86 8.52 16.76 -24.76
C HIS A 86 8.68 18.26 -24.54
N ASP A 87 8.49 19.07 -25.58
CA ASP A 87 8.80 20.50 -25.54
C ASP A 87 8.01 21.29 -24.50
N TYR A 88 6.79 20.93 -24.23
CA TYR A 88 5.95 21.58 -23.23
C TYR A 88 6.38 21.27 -21.79
N PHE A 89 6.97 20.14 -21.54
CA PHE A 89 7.30 19.64 -20.19
C PHE A 89 8.77 19.83 -19.83
N VAL A 90 9.07 19.92 -18.54
CA VAL A 90 10.46 19.92 -18.05
C VAL A 90 11.13 18.57 -18.38
N PRO A 91 12.43 18.55 -18.66
CA PRO A 91 13.16 17.34 -18.98
C PRO A 91 13.25 16.41 -17.74
N PRO A 92 13.55 15.12 -17.93
CA PRO A 92 13.86 14.22 -16.83
C PRO A 92 15.12 14.67 -16.08
N ILE A 93 15.26 14.26 -14.80
CA ILE A 93 16.48 14.50 -14.00
C ILE A 93 17.68 13.81 -14.64
N TYR A 94 17.47 12.59 -15.12
CA TYR A 94 18.41 11.82 -15.92
C TYR A 94 17.68 11.15 -17.09
N ASP A 95 18.24 11.24 -18.29
CA ASP A 95 17.62 10.66 -19.48
C ASP A 95 17.98 9.18 -19.64
N LEU A 96 17.07 8.30 -19.22
CA LEU A 96 17.18 6.85 -19.38
C LEU A 96 17.09 6.37 -20.84
N LEU A 97 16.56 7.20 -21.75
CA LEU A 97 16.36 6.83 -23.15
C LEU A 97 17.52 7.25 -24.05
N THR A 98 18.56 7.88 -23.50
CA THR A 98 19.76 8.25 -24.24
C THR A 98 20.28 7.06 -25.07
N PRO A 99 20.40 7.17 -26.41
CA PRO A 99 20.93 6.12 -27.25
C PRO A 99 22.32 5.70 -26.78
N ASN A 100 22.55 4.38 -26.63
CA ASN A 100 23.80 3.80 -26.12
C ASN A 100 24.18 4.24 -24.68
N GLY A 101 23.23 4.84 -23.94
CA GLY A 101 23.39 5.16 -22.52
C GLY A 101 23.50 3.89 -21.65
N GLU A 102 23.98 4.04 -20.42
CA GLU A 102 24.20 2.92 -19.49
C GLU A 102 22.97 2.06 -19.26
N PHE A 103 21.77 2.69 -19.18
CA PHE A 103 20.52 1.96 -19.02
C PHE A 103 20.25 1.05 -20.23
N LYS A 104 20.33 1.57 -21.45
CA LYS A 104 20.06 0.82 -22.69
C LYS A 104 21.04 -0.32 -22.91
N GLN A 105 22.32 -0.12 -22.60
CA GLN A 105 23.34 -1.19 -22.66
C GLN A 105 23.06 -2.30 -21.64
N GLY A 106 22.76 -1.93 -20.39
CA GLY A 106 22.44 -2.89 -19.34
C GLY A 106 21.13 -3.64 -19.61
N GLU A 107 20.10 -2.95 -20.10
CA GLU A 107 18.82 -3.55 -20.51
C GLU A 107 19.00 -4.59 -21.62
N ALA A 108 19.83 -4.30 -22.62
CA ALA A 108 20.15 -5.23 -23.70
C ALA A 108 20.84 -6.51 -23.18
N GLN A 109 21.79 -6.38 -22.25
CA GLN A 109 22.48 -7.52 -21.64
C GLN A 109 21.52 -8.38 -20.80
N ILE A 110 20.65 -7.77 -20.01
CA ILE A 110 19.65 -8.46 -19.18
C ILE A 110 18.63 -9.17 -20.09
N SER A 111 18.20 -8.52 -21.18
CA SER A 111 17.28 -9.09 -22.16
C SER A 111 17.87 -10.32 -22.87
N ALA A 112 19.17 -10.30 -23.19
CA ALA A 112 19.85 -11.47 -23.74
C ALA A 112 19.84 -12.67 -22.78
N ILE A 113 20.06 -12.45 -21.48
CA ILE A 113 19.96 -13.52 -20.46
C ILE A 113 18.52 -14.01 -20.33
N ASN A 114 17.52 -13.12 -20.37
CA ASN A 114 16.10 -13.54 -20.35
C ASN A 114 15.75 -14.43 -21.55
N ALA A 115 16.26 -14.11 -22.74
CA ALA A 115 16.07 -14.93 -23.94
C ALA A 115 16.70 -16.33 -23.76
N GLN A 116 17.91 -16.41 -23.19
CA GLN A 116 18.57 -17.69 -22.89
C GLN A 116 17.77 -18.52 -21.89
N ILE A 117 17.26 -17.91 -20.81
CA ILE A 117 16.43 -18.59 -19.82
C ILE A 117 15.16 -19.15 -20.49
N ALA A 118 14.45 -18.33 -21.29
CA ALA A 118 13.24 -18.76 -21.99
C ALA A 118 13.52 -19.92 -22.96
N GLN A 119 14.63 -19.88 -23.68
CA GLN A 119 15.06 -20.96 -24.57
C GLN A 119 15.31 -22.27 -23.82
N LEU A 120 16.01 -22.23 -22.69
CA LEU A 120 16.28 -23.42 -21.88
C LEU A 120 15.01 -23.97 -21.22
N GLU A 121 14.12 -23.12 -20.71
CA GLU A 121 12.85 -23.51 -20.09
C GLU A 121 11.89 -24.17 -21.10
N SER A 122 11.92 -23.74 -22.36
CA SER A 122 11.11 -24.30 -23.44
C SER A 122 11.82 -25.40 -24.23
N SER A 123 13.06 -25.76 -23.88
CA SER A 123 13.89 -26.69 -24.64
C SER A 123 13.29 -28.10 -24.72
N ASP A 124 13.48 -28.75 -25.86
CA ASP A 124 13.12 -30.16 -26.05
C ASP A 124 13.87 -31.06 -25.06
N SER A 125 15.12 -30.73 -24.75
CA SER A 125 15.95 -31.47 -23.78
C SER A 125 15.29 -31.55 -22.41
N LEU A 126 14.73 -30.44 -21.89
CA LEU A 126 14.04 -30.41 -20.59
C LEU A 126 12.71 -31.16 -20.66
N ARG A 127 11.96 -31.04 -21.77
CA ARG A 127 10.70 -31.79 -21.97
C ARG A 127 10.96 -33.29 -22.03
N MET A 128 11.97 -33.73 -22.81
CA MET A 128 12.34 -35.15 -22.94
C MET A 128 12.86 -35.72 -21.61
N ALA A 129 13.66 -34.96 -20.85
CA ALA A 129 14.14 -35.40 -19.54
C ALA A 129 13.00 -35.60 -18.55
N LYS A 130 12.01 -34.68 -18.51
CA LYS A 130 10.80 -34.82 -17.66
C LYS A 130 9.95 -36.03 -18.05
N ARG A 131 9.78 -36.26 -19.36
CA ARG A 131 9.04 -37.43 -19.88
C ARG A 131 9.76 -38.74 -19.53
N ALA A 132 11.08 -38.78 -19.71
CA ALA A 132 11.87 -39.98 -19.37
C ALA A 132 11.84 -40.30 -17.87
N LEU A 133 11.77 -39.30 -16.99
CA LEU A 133 11.56 -39.48 -15.56
C LEU A 133 10.18 -40.10 -15.27
N GLN A 134 9.14 -39.55 -15.86
CA GLN A 134 7.78 -40.05 -15.69
C GLN A 134 7.68 -41.53 -16.14
N GLU A 135 8.22 -41.86 -17.32
CA GLU A 135 8.25 -43.24 -17.83
C GLU A 135 9.02 -44.18 -16.89
N ALA A 136 10.12 -43.75 -16.31
CA ALA A 136 10.90 -44.52 -15.34
C ALA A 136 10.13 -44.76 -14.01
N GLU A 137 9.40 -43.77 -13.50
CA GLU A 137 8.58 -43.88 -12.28
C GLU A 137 7.37 -44.80 -12.51
N GLU A 138 6.73 -44.75 -13.67
CA GLU A 138 5.66 -45.66 -14.10
C GLU A 138 6.17 -47.09 -14.22
N ALA A 139 7.31 -47.31 -14.89
CA ALA A 139 7.95 -48.60 -15.01
C ALA A 139 8.31 -49.23 -13.66
N LYS A 140 8.86 -48.42 -12.73
CA LYS A 140 9.13 -48.84 -11.33
C LYS A 140 7.87 -49.31 -10.63
N THR A 141 6.79 -48.53 -10.72
CA THR A 141 5.52 -48.83 -10.08
C THR A 141 4.92 -50.12 -10.64
N THR A 142 4.91 -50.30 -11.95
CA THR A 142 4.42 -51.46 -12.66
C THR A 142 5.20 -52.71 -12.27
N ALA A 143 6.54 -52.69 -12.29
CA ALA A 143 7.40 -53.80 -11.95
C ALA A 143 7.22 -54.26 -10.49
N ILE A 144 7.15 -53.28 -9.55
CA ILE A 144 6.92 -53.60 -8.13
C ILE A 144 5.54 -54.23 -7.90
N ASN A 145 4.50 -53.71 -8.55
CA ASN A 145 3.15 -54.23 -8.38
C ASN A 145 2.98 -55.61 -9.02
N ALA A 146 3.54 -55.84 -10.20
CA ALA A 146 3.55 -57.16 -10.83
C ALA A 146 4.21 -58.21 -9.95
N TYR A 147 5.42 -57.88 -9.40
CA TYR A 147 6.11 -58.84 -8.53
C TYR A 147 5.43 -59.06 -7.18
N LYS A 148 4.77 -58.03 -6.61
CA LYS A 148 3.94 -58.21 -5.40
C LYS A 148 2.74 -59.17 -5.65
N LEU A 149 2.14 -59.15 -6.84
CA LEU A 149 1.09 -60.10 -7.22
C LEU A 149 1.63 -61.52 -7.20
N THR A 150 2.77 -61.78 -7.87
CA THR A 150 3.44 -63.07 -7.85
C THR A 150 3.77 -63.56 -6.43
N MET A 151 4.23 -62.66 -5.57
CA MET A 151 4.50 -62.97 -4.15
C MET A 151 3.22 -63.32 -3.37
N SER A 152 2.09 -62.68 -3.68
CA SER A 152 0.79 -62.95 -3.06
C SER A 152 0.28 -64.32 -3.44
N GLU A 153 0.36 -64.69 -4.74
CA GLU A 153 -0.01 -66.00 -5.26
C GLU A 153 0.86 -67.11 -4.66
N ALA A 154 2.18 -66.91 -4.64
CA ALA A 154 3.09 -67.86 -4.03
C ALA A 154 2.86 -68.02 -2.52
N LYS A 155 2.52 -66.95 -1.80
CA LYS A 155 2.13 -67.01 -0.38
C LYS A 155 0.86 -67.85 -0.19
N ALA A 156 -0.20 -67.62 -1.02
CA ALA A 156 -1.41 -68.42 -0.95
C ALA A 156 -1.14 -69.90 -1.19
N ASN A 157 -0.29 -70.22 -2.19
CA ASN A 157 0.14 -71.58 -2.47
C ASN A 157 0.88 -72.24 -1.30
N ARG A 158 1.79 -71.53 -0.62
CA ARG A 158 2.49 -72.00 0.58
C ARG A 158 1.51 -72.24 1.75
N GLU A 159 0.54 -71.37 1.95
CA GLU A 159 -0.50 -71.55 2.97
C GLU A 159 -1.42 -72.73 2.67
N ALA A 160 -1.78 -72.95 1.42
CA ALA A 160 -2.57 -74.13 0.99
C ALA A 160 -1.79 -75.43 1.27
N ARG A 161 -0.49 -75.49 0.93
CA ARG A 161 0.36 -76.64 1.21
C ARG A 161 0.46 -76.95 2.70
N ARG A 162 0.58 -75.92 3.56
CA ARG A 162 0.59 -76.08 5.04
C ARG A 162 -0.74 -76.60 5.60
N LYS A 163 -1.86 -76.27 4.96
CA LYS A 163 -3.20 -76.70 5.37
C LYS A 163 -3.55 -78.13 4.86
N GLY A 164 -2.91 -78.58 3.78
CA GLY A 164 -3.23 -79.85 3.12
C GLY A 164 -2.61 -81.10 3.70
N GLY A 165 -1.76 -81.02 4.74
CA GLY A 165 -1.16 -82.20 5.39
C GLY A 165 0.02 -81.86 6.29
N VAL A 166 0.64 -82.84 6.97
CA VAL A 166 1.84 -82.70 7.79
C VAL A 166 3.06 -82.59 6.86
N LEU A 167 3.71 -81.41 6.81
CA LEU A 167 4.93 -81.21 6.03
C LEU A 167 6.15 -81.78 6.73
N SER A 168 7.10 -82.33 5.98
CA SER A 168 8.42 -82.70 6.51
C SER A 168 9.24 -81.46 6.87
N ALA A 169 10.24 -81.63 7.70
CA ALA A 169 11.14 -80.51 8.09
C ALA A 169 11.90 -79.91 6.89
N GLU A 170 12.20 -80.70 5.88
CA GLU A 170 12.84 -80.29 4.64
C GLU A 170 11.91 -79.44 3.76
N GLU A 171 10.64 -79.85 3.66
CA GLU A 171 9.61 -79.11 2.91
C GLU A 171 9.31 -77.77 3.55
N GLU A 172 9.17 -77.69 4.87
CA GLU A 172 9.00 -76.39 5.58
C GLU A 172 10.19 -75.47 5.39
N LYS A 173 11.43 -75.99 5.47
CA LYS A 173 12.65 -75.24 5.19
C LYS A 173 12.67 -74.71 3.74
N ALA A 174 12.21 -75.50 2.76
CA ALA A 174 12.12 -75.04 1.36
C ALA A 174 11.11 -73.89 1.18
N LEU A 175 9.92 -73.97 1.83
CA LEU A 175 8.93 -72.88 1.79
C LEU A 175 9.40 -71.60 2.42
N ILE A 176 10.20 -71.71 3.51
CA ILE A 176 10.83 -70.52 4.13
C ILE A 176 11.88 -69.89 3.19
N ALA A 177 12.74 -70.75 2.60
CA ALA A 177 13.75 -70.28 1.65
C ALA A 177 13.15 -69.56 0.43
N GLU A 178 12.04 -70.11 -0.14
CA GLU A 178 11.30 -69.47 -1.18
C GLU A 178 10.78 -68.07 -0.79
N SER A 179 10.19 -67.95 0.41
CA SER A 179 9.72 -66.67 0.93
C SER A 179 10.83 -65.63 1.10
N GLN A 180 11.99 -66.11 1.59
CA GLN A 180 13.19 -65.25 1.76
C GLN A 180 13.75 -64.79 0.40
N PHE A 181 13.81 -65.70 -0.58
CA PHE A 181 14.25 -65.40 -1.94
C PHE A 181 13.34 -64.33 -2.59
N GLN A 182 12.01 -64.50 -2.49
CA GLN A 182 11.06 -63.54 -3.05
C GLN A 182 11.20 -62.15 -2.44
N LYS A 183 11.42 -62.04 -1.09
CA LYS A 183 11.69 -60.78 -0.43
C LYS A 183 13.00 -60.13 -0.92
N ALA A 184 14.05 -60.94 -1.09
CA ALA A 184 15.33 -60.48 -1.61
C ALA A 184 15.20 -59.99 -3.05
N GLU A 185 14.44 -60.70 -3.90
CA GLU A 185 14.25 -60.32 -5.29
C GLU A 185 13.39 -59.04 -5.43
N LEU A 186 12.36 -58.84 -4.62
CA LEU A 186 11.63 -57.58 -4.57
C LEU A 186 12.55 -56.40 -4.19
N LYS A 187 13.49 -56.64 -3.27
CA LYS A 187 14.48 -55.61 -2.89
C LYS A 187 15.41 -55.26 -4.09
N ARG A 188 15.85 -56.29 -4.87
CA ARG A 188 16.69 -56.08 -6.06
C ARG A 188 15.94 -55.31 -7.14
N ILE A 189 14.67 -55.66 -7.39
CA ILE A 189 13.80 -54.96 -8.36
C ILE A 189 13.70 -53.49 -7.98
N ARG A 190 13.42 -53.17 -6.71
CA ARG A 190 13.36 -51.80 -6.23
C ARG A 190 14.67 -51.07 -6.46
N GLN A 191 15.79 -51.61 -6.01
CA GLN A 191 17.11 -50.99 -6.14
C GLN A 191 17.47 -50.69 -7.61
N ARG A 192 17.16 -51.61 -8.52
CA ARG A 192 17.42 -51.39 -9.98
C ARG A 192 16.60 -50.23 -10.52
N HIS A 193 15.30 -50.17 -10.21
CA HIS A 193 14.46 -49.08 -10.68
C HIS A 193 14.73 -47.76 -10.00
N ASP A 194 15.08 -47.78 -8.70
CA ASP A 194 15.52 -46.58 -7.97
C ASP A 194 16.75 -45.93 -8.64
N ALA A 195 17.73 -46.75 -9.01
CA ALA A 195 18.92 -46.24 -9.70
C ALA A 195 18.60 -45.56 -11.05
N ILE A 196 17.65 -46.10 -11.81
CA ILE A 196 17.22 -45.52 -13.09
C ILE A 196 16.48 -44.19 -12.83
N VAL A 197 15.55 -44.14 -11.87
CA VAL A 197 14.82 -42.94 -11.50
C VAL A 197 15.78 -41.85 -11.02
N ASP A 198 16.76 -42.21 -10.19
CA ASP A 198 17.76 -41.26 -9.67
C ASP A 198 18.65 -40.70 -10.79
N GLU A 199 19.03 -41.52 -11.79
CA GLU A 199 19.76 -41.05 -12.98
C GLU A 199 18.96 -40.01 -13.77
N LYS A 200 17.64 -40.27 -14.00
CA LYS A 200 16.78 -39.33 -14.73
C LYS A 200 16.52 -38.06 -13.94
N LYS A 201 16.37 -38.15 -12.60
CA LYS A 201 16.31 -36.98 -11.71
C LYS A 201 17.57 -36.14 -11.78
N ALA A 202 18.74 -36.76 -11.75
CA ALA A 202 20.02 -36.06 -11.84
C ALA A 202 20.17 -35.29 -13.18
N ALA A 203 19.65 -35.82 -14.28
CA ALA A 203 19.64 -35.13 -15.57
C ALA A 203 18.78 -33.84 -15.53
N ILE A 204 17.59 -33.89 -14.94
CA ILE A 204 16.71 -32.73 -14.76
C ILE A 204 17.36 -31.69 -13.84
N VAL A 205 17.94 -32.12 -12.71
CA VAL A 205 18.63 -31.22 -11.76
C VAL A 205 19.75 -30.47 -12.43
N ARG A 206 20.53 -31.08 -13.32
CA ARG A 206 21.59 -30.40 -14.09
C ARG A 206 21.04 -29.27 -14.95
N LEU A 207 19.98 -29.52 -15.74
CA LEU A 207 19.33 -28.50 -16.58
C LEU A 207 18.72 -27.37 -15.75
N GLN A 208 18.06 -27.71 -14.64
CA GLN A 208 17.49 -26.72 -13.71
C GLN A 208 18.56 -25.89 -13.01
N SER A 209 19.72 -26.46 -12.71
CA SER A 209 20.85 -25.73 -12.11
C SER A 209 21.39 -24.67 -13.06
N GLU A 210 21.48 -24.95 -14.35
CA GLU A 210 21.90 -23.97 -15.37
C GLU A 210 20.90 -22.79 -15.46
N ILE A 211 19.59 -23.10 -15.52
CA ILE A 211 18.53 -22.07 -15.50
C ILE A 211 18.60 -21.23 -14.23
N SER A 212 18.82 -21.87 -13.07
CA SER A 212 18.92 -21.19 -11.78
C SER A 212 20.15 -20.27 -11.71
N ALA A 213 21.28 -20.69 -12.26
CA ALA A 213 22.49 -19.87 -12.35
C ALA A 213 22.29 -18.63 -13.23
N LEU A 214 21.60 -18.79 -14.38
CA LEU A 214 21.27 -17.66 -15.26
C LEU A 214 20.28 -16.69 -14.56
N LYS A 215 19.29 -17.20 -13.85
CA LYS A 215 18.36 -16.36 -13.06
C LYS A 215 19.07 -15.58 -11.97
N ALA A 216 20.01 -16.21 -11.26
CA ALA A 216 20.84 -15.55 -10.26
C ALA A 216 21.70 -14.46 -10.89
N ARG A 217 22.39 -14.76 -11.99
CA ARG A 217 23.20 -13.78 -12.75
C ARG A 217 22.37 -12.60 -13.22
N ARG A 218 21.19 -12.85 -13.81
CA ARG A 218 20.26 -11.79 -14.22
C ARG A 218 19.88 -10.88 -13.05
N LYS A 219 19.57 -11.47 -11.88
CA LYS A 219 19.22 -10.71 -10.68
C LYS A 219 20.36 -9.79 -10.25
N THR A 220 21.57 -10.31 -10.11
CA THR A 220 22.75 -9.53 -9.74
C THR A 220 23.03 -8.41 -10.73
N MET A 221 22.93 -8.68 -12.04
CA MET A 221 23.12 -7.65 -13.07
C MET A 221 22.04 -6.57 -13.02
N SER A 222 20.78 -6.94 -12.76
CA SER A 222 19.67 -5.99 -12.61
C SER A 222 19.86 -5.08 -11.39
N GLU A 223 20.28 -5.64 -10.26
CA GLU A 223 20.57 -4.88 -9.03
C GLU A 223 21.74 -3.92 -9.22
N ALA A 224 22.84 -4.39 -9.84
CA ALA A 224 24.00 -3.56 -10.13
C ALA A 224 23.68 -2.43 -11.13
N LEU A 225 22.89 -2.72 -12.17
CA LEU A 225 22.42 -1.69 -13.11
C LEU A 225 21.55 -0.66 -12.41
N GLN A 226 20.62 -1.08 -11.57
CA GLN A 226 19.72 -0.20 -10.83
C GLN A 226 20.50 0.73 -9.88
N GLU A 227 21.48 0.20 -9.13
CA GLU A 227 22.36 1.00 -8.28
C GLU A 227 23.13 2.05 -9.09
N ARG A 228 23.76 1.62 -10.21
CA ARG A 228 24.52 2.52 -11.09
C ARG A 228 23.64 3.64 -11.64
N ILE A 229 22.43 3.31 -12.10
CA ILE A 229 21.49 4.30 -12.63
C ILE A 229 21.09 5.30 -11.54
N PHE A 230 20.80 4.86 -10.30
CA PHE A 230 20.43 5.79 -9.24
C PHE A 230 21.56 6.72 -8.80
N ARG A 231 22.81 6.36 -8.99
CA ARG A 231 23.95 7.29 -8.82
C ARG A 231 24.01 8.38 -9.90
N LEU A 232 23.45 8.13 -11.09
CA LEU A 232 23.35 9.13 -12.16
C LEU A 232 22.17 10.10 -11.95
N PHE A 233 21.16 9.72 -11.14
CA PHE A 233 20.10 10.62 -10.74
C PHE A 233 20.57 11.54 -9.61
N VAL A 234 21.13 12.68 -9.98
CA VAL A 234 21.62 13.70 -9.02
C VAL A 234 20.57 14.78 -8.86
N VAL A 235 20.12 15.00 -7.61
CA VAL A 235 19.12 16.00 -7.23
C VAL A 235 19.73 17.13 -6.41
N ASN A 236 19.22 18.34 -6.62
CA ASN A 236 19.64 19.55 -5.89
C ASN A 236 18.66 19.80 -4.74
N SER A 237 19.16 20.26 -3.60
CA SER A 237 18.33 20.88 -2.56
C SER A 237 18.12 22.37 -2.83
N GLY A 238 17.15 22.99 -2.13
CA GLY A 238 16.96 24.44 -2.14
C GLY A 238 18.17 25.22 -1.59
N GLU A 239 19.05 24.56 -0.81
CA GLU A 239 20.34 25.09 -0.33
C GLU A 239 21.47 24.94 -1.36
N GLY A 240 21.21 24.29 -2.51
CA GLY A 240 22.20 24.05 -3.55
C GLY A 240 23.06 22.79 -3.33
N GLU A 241 22.79 21.97 -2.32
CA GLU A 241 23.49 20.71 -2.11
C GLU A 241 23.05 19.68 -3.16
N ARG A 242 24.04 19.01 -3.78
CA ARG A 242 23.82 17.98 -4.82
C ARG A 242 24.10 16.60 -4.23
N ARG A 243 23.14 15.68 -4.37
CA ARG A 243 23.29 14.27 -3.96
C ARG A 243 22.66 13.34 -4.99
N ASP A 244 23.24 12.14 -5.14
CA ASP A 244 22.60 11.07 -5.88
C ASP A 244 21.48 10.39 -5.08
N LEU A 245 20.61 9.63 -5.76
CA LEU A 245 19.49 8.99 -5.09
C LEU A 245 19.89 7.91 -4.08
N ILE A 246 21.02 7.22 -4.25
CA ILE A 246 21.51 6.23 -3.28
C ILE A 246 21.80 6.94 -1.94
N ASP A 247 22.56 8.04 -1.99
CA ASP A 247 22.93 8.80 -0.79
C ASP A 247 21.71 9.50 -0.16
N VAL A 248 20.77 10.00 -0.98
CA VAL A 248 19.52 10.60 -0.50
C VAL A 248 18.69 9.59 0.28
N PHE A 249 18.48 8.39 -0.27
CA PHE A 249 17.71 7.35 0.38
C PHE A 249 18.41 6.81 1.64
N ALA A 250 19.72 6.59 1.57
CA ALA A 250 20.51 6.15 2.72
C ALA A 250 20.41 7.15 3.90
N SER A 251 20.58 8.44 3.63
CA SER A 251 20.47 9.50 4.64
C SER A 251 19.07 9.60 5.22
N PHE A 252 18.03 9.50 4.38
CA PHE A 252 16.64 9.54 4.82
C PHE A 252 16.30 8.38 5.77
N TYR A 253 16.68 7.14 5.45
CA TYR A 253 16.39 5.99 6.29
C TYR A 253 17.28 5.92 7.54
N GLN A 254 18.50 6.46 7.49
CA GLN A 254 19.32 6.63 8.69
C GLN A 254 18.64 7.58 9.70
N ALA A 255 18.03 8.66 9.21
CA ALA A 255 17.27 9.59 10.04
C ALA A 255 15.90 9.05 10.50
N ASN A 256 15.37 8.00 9.84
CA ASN A 256 14.07 7.39 10.09
C ASN A 256 14.18 5.85 10.25
N PRO A 257 14.84 5.34 11.30
CA PRO A 257 15.19 3.91 11.43
C PRO A 257 13.98 2.98 11.59
N THR A 258 12.82 3.52 11.95
CA THR A 258 11.55 2.77 12.06
C THR A 258 10.93 2.45 10.71
N LEU A 259 11.32 3.16 9.65
CA LEU A 259 10.86 2.87 8.28
C LEU A 259 11.71 1.74 7.70
N GLN A 260 11.09 0.57 7.50
CA GLN A 260 11.77 -0.56 6.83
C GLN A 260 12.13 -0.19 5.38
N ALA A 261 13.42 -0.23 5.06
CA ALA A 261 13.94 0.17 3.76
C ALA A 261 14.73 -0.93 3.06
N SER A 262 14.70 -0.90 1.73
CA SER A 262 15.70 -1.54 0.88
C SER A 262 16.94 -0.61 0.79
N ALA A 263 18.13 -1.19 0.71
CA ALA A 263 19.37 -0.44 0.47
C ALA A 263 19.36 0.31 -0.88
N ILE A 264 18.55 -0.14 -1.82
CA ILE A 264 18.42 0.43 -3.18
C ILE A 264 17.05 1.12 -3.30
N PRO A 265 16.97 2.36 -3.82
CA PRO A 265 15.71 3.03 -4.09
C PRO A 265 14.75 2.20 -4.94
N PRO A 266 13.42 2.27 -4.74
CA PRO A 266 12.44 1.58 -5.57
C PRO A 266 12.55 2.00 -7.05
N SER A 267 12.30 1.08 -7.97
CA SER A 267 12.28 1.36 -9.42
C SER A 267 11.36 2.54 -9.75
N GLY A 268 11.81 3.43 -10.63
CA GLY A 268 11.11 4.66 -11.02
C GLY A 268 11.20 5.79 -9.99
N SER A 269 12.08 5.71 -8.98
CA SER A 269 12.43 6.85 -8.13
C SER A 269 13.13 7.92 -8.95
N GLY A 270 12.76 9.20 -8.75
CA GLY A 270 13.28 10.33 -9.54
C GLY A 270 12.49 10.64 -10.82
N GLU A 271 11.60 9.76 -11.27
CA GLU A 271 10.79 9.96 -12.50
C GLU A 271 9.40 10.58 -12.24
N CYS A 272 9.05 10.88 -10.99
CA CYS A 272 7.80 11.54 -10.63
C CYS A 272 7.82 13.04 -11.00
N CYS A 273 6.64 13.68 -11.04
CA CYS A 273 6.52 15.08 -11.46
C CYS A 273 7.19 16.05 -10.49
N ALA A 274 6.92 15.96 -9.18
CA ALA A 274 7.44 16.91 -8.20
C ALA A 274 8.99 17.00 -8.19
N PRO A 275 9.78 15.89 -8.16
CA PRO A 275 11.23 15.97 -8.26
C PRO A 275 11.73 16.62 -9.57
N LYS A 276 11.12 16.33 -10.72
CA LYS A 276 11.50 16.92 -12.01
C LYS A 276 11.26 18.44 -12.02
N LEU A 277 10.09 18.87 -11.52
CA LEU A 277 9.68 20.27 -11.46
C LEU A 277 10.62 21.08 -10.57
N LEU A 278 10.90 20.60 -9.37
CA LEU A 278 11.82 21.27 -8.43
C LEU A 278 13.25 21.29 -8.95
N GLN A 279 13.73 20.18 -9.53
CA GLN A 279 15.08 20.13 -10.11
C GLN A 279 15.24 21.17 -11.23
N TYR A 280 14.23 21.30 -12.09
CA TYR A 280 14.25 22.29 -13.16
C TYR A 280 14.21 23.71 -12.59
N ALA A 281 13.35 23.97 -11.61
CA ALA A 281 13.26 25.28 -10.96
C ALA A 281 14.60 25.68 -10.33
N PHE A 282 15.25 24.80 -9.57
CA PHE A 282 16.54 25.08 -8.92
C PHE A 282 17.66 25.31 -9.95
N ASN A 283 17.71 24.51 -11.02
CA ASN A 283 18.69 24.67 -12.08
C ASN A 283 18.57 26.00 -12.83
N HIS A 284 17.38 26.62 -12.84
CA HIS A 284 17.10 27.87 -13.56
C HIS A 284 16.86 29.06 -12.59
N GLN A 285 17.17 28.90 -11.31
CA GLN A 285 17.02 29.93 -10.27
C GLN A 285 15.60 30.51 -10.18
N LEU A 286 14.58 29.65 -10.42
CA LEU A 286 13.17 30.00 -10.26
C LEU A 286 12.73 29.72 -8.82
N LYS A 287 11.99 30.65 -8.20
CA LYS A 287 11.45 30.49 -6.85
C LYS A 287 10.16 29.65 -6.89
N PRO A 288 10.12 28.45 -6.27
CA PRO A 288 8.90 27.65 -6.15
C PRO A 288 7.86 28.36 -5.27
N LEU A 289 6.60 28.41 -5.72
CA LEU A 289 5.50 29.05 -5.00
C LEU A 289 4.39 28.07 -4.62
N CYS A 290 3.87 27.30 -5.57
CA CYS A 290 2.92 26.24 -5.26
C CYS A 290 2.98 25.11 -6.29
N ILE A 291 2.73 23.88 -5.84
CA ILE A 291 2.81 22.65 -6.61
C ILE A 291 1.48 21.89 -6.55
N ALA A 292 1.12 21.24 -7.65
CA ALA A 292 0.03 20.27 -7.69
C ALA A 292 0.35 19.10 -8.63
N GLU A 293 -0.05 17.89 -8.24
CA GLU A 293 -0.02 16.70 -9.10
C GLU A 293 -1.46 16.20 -9.27
N PHE A 294 -1.82 15.78 -10.48
CA PHE A 294 -3.16 15.26 -10.78
C PHE A 294 -3.09 14.05 -11.69
N TRP A 295 -4.10 13.17 -11.57
CA TRP A 295 -4.17 11.95 -12.36
C TRP A 295 -4.94 12.15 -13.65
N TRP A 296 -4.46 11.58 -14.74
CA TRP A 296 -5.12 11.57 -16.04
C TRP A 296 -5.29 10.14 -16.54
N GLY A 297 -6.51 9.74 -16.93
CA GLY A 297 -6.82 8.41 -17.46
C GLY A 297 -7.37 7.43 -16.41
N ASP A 298 -7.31 6.14 -16.75
CA ASP A 298 -7.85 5.06 -15.93
C ASP A 298 -7.03 4.83 -14.65
N SER A 299 -7.70 4.24 -13.66
CA SER A 299 -7.08 3.92 -12.38
C SER A 299 -6.06 2.78 -12.51
N PRO A 300 -4.86 2.88 -11.91
CA PRO A 300 -3.90 1.78 -11.92
C PRO A 300 -4.38 0.60 -11.07
N ALA A 301 -3.99 -0.63 -11.43
CA ALA A 301 -4.46 -1.86 -10.79
C ALA A 301 -4.17 -1.97 -9.28
N LYS A 302 -3.16 -1.26 -8.76
CA LYS A 302 -2.73 -1.35 -7.35
C LYS A 302 -3.22 -0.23 -6.45
N GLU A 303 -3.68 0.88 -7.02
CA GLU A 303 -4.07 2.08 -6.29
C GLU A 303 -5.18 2.78 -7.08
N ILE A 304 -6.28 3.15 -6.43
CA ILE A 304 -7.38 3.81 -7.11
C ILE A 304 -7.08 5.29 -7.23
N ARG A 305 -7.11 5.79 -8.49
CA ARG A 305 -6.92 7.18 -8.85
C ARG A 305 -7.99 7.59 -9.87
N HIS A 306 -8.62 8.72 -9.62
CA HIS A 306 -9.67 9.25 -10.49
C HIS A 306 -9.12 10.29 -11.45
N HIS A 307 -9.58 10.24 -12.70
CA HIS A 307 -9.23 11.20 -13.73
C HIS A 307 -9.52 12.64 -13.27
N GLY A 308 -8.56 13.53 -13.47
CA GLY A 308 -8.65 14.95 -13.11
C GLY A 308 -8.52 15.28 -11.62
N HIS A 309 -8.46 14.28 -10.71
CA HIS A 309 -8.30 14.50 -9.27
C HIS A 309 -6.85 14.76 -8.90
N TYR A 310 -6.67 15.63 -7.87
CA TYR A 310 -5.37 15.98 -7.33
C TYR A 310 -4.91 14.97 -6.28
N TYR A 311 -3.61 14.74 -6.24
CA TYR A 311 -2.97 13.80 -5.31
C TYR A 311 -1.69 14.41 -4.76
N GLY A 312 -1.37 14.13 -3.50
CA GLY A 312 -0.07 14.46 -2.93
C GLY A 312 1.03 13.55 -3.49
N ALA A 313 2.27 14.01 -3.40
CA ALA A 313 3.45 13.25 -3.78
C ALA A 313 3.53 11.90 -3.03
N CYS A 314 3.99 10.86 -3.70
CA CYS A 314 4.00 9.52 -3.12
C CYS A 314 5.00 9.39 -1.95
N LEU A 315 4.61 8.64 -0.91
CA LEU A 315 5.41 8.49 0.30
C LEU A 315 6.56 7.49 0.16
N GLY A 316 6.47 6.56 -0.80
CA GLY A 316 7.47 5.51 -0.97
C GLY A 316 8.68 5.92 -1.81
N LYS A 317 8.47 6.64 -2.91
CA LYS A 317 9.54 7.03 -3.85
C LYS A 317 9.90 8.50 -3.72
N CYS A 318 8.90 9.39 -3.62
CA CYS A 318 9.12 10.83 -3.62
C CYS A 318 9.53 11.38 -2.25
N ARG A 319 9.05 10.81 -1.14
CA ARG A 319 9.32 11.36 0.20
C ARG A 319 10.80 11.47 0.52
N PRO A 320 11.67 10.46 0.34
CA PRO A 320 13.11 10.63 0.57
C PRO A 320 13.72 11.72 -0.31
N ILE A 321 13.34 11.76 -1.60
CA ILE A 321 13.86 12.72 -2.57
C ILE A 321 13.44 14.14 -2.20
N LEU A 322 12.15 14.36 -1.96
CA LEU A 322 11.62 15.68 -1.57
C LEU A 322 12.12 16.13 -0.21
N SER A 323 12.37 15.21 0.75
CA SER A 323 12.98 15.58 2.04
C SER A 323 14.38 16.18 1.87
N HIS A 324 15.15 15.78 0.84
CA HIS A 324 16.41 16.40 0.48
C HIS A 324 16.19 17.70 -0.31
N MET A 325 15.38 17.65 -1.37
CA MET A 325 15.20 18.77 -2.30
C MET A 325 14.59 20.00 -1.63
N LEU A 326 13.71 19.82 -0.67
CA LEU A 326 13.01 20.90 0.03
C LEU A 326 13.81 21.55 1.17
N ARG A 327 15.03 21.08 1.45
CA ARG A 327 15.92 21.76 2.41
C ARG A 327 16.26 23.16 1.89
N GLY A 328 16.07 24.17 2.76
CA GLY A 328 16.24 25.57 2.40
C GLY A 328 15.08 26.20 1.62
N VAL A 329 14.01 25.45 1.36
CA VAL A 329 12.76 25.99 0.81
C VAL A 329 11.78 26.29 1.94
N ASP A 330 11.21 27.48 1.97
CA ASP A 330 10.16 27.83 2.93
C ASP A 330 8.84 27.14 2.52
N ILE A 331 8.44 26.13 3.29
CA ILE A 331 7.30 25.27 2.99
C ILE A 331 6.21 25.53 4.01
N GLU A 332 4.95 25.48 3.55
CA GLU A 332 3.83 25.43 4.49
C GLU A 332 3.95 24.20 5.41
N PRO A 333 3.84 24.40 6.74
CA PRO A 333 3.80 23.28 7.65
C PRO A 333 2.66 22.35 7.27
N GLN A 334 2.89 21.03 7.39
CA GLN A 334 1.80 20.06 7.17
C GLN A 334 0.59 20.50 8.00
N GLN A 335 -0.60 20.45 7.41
CA GLN A 335 -1.83 20.84 8.12
C GLN A 335 -2.00 20.06 9.44
N HIS A 336 -1.34 18.90 9.55
CA HIS A 336 -1.26 18.08 10.76
C HIS A 336 -0.30 18.65 11.81
N GLU A 337 0.68 19.48 11.42
CA GLU A 337 1.64 20.13 12.34
C GLU A 337 1.13 21.50 12.86
N LYS A 338 0.08 22.07 12.26
CA LYS A 338 -0.47 23.41 12.64
C LYS A 338 -1.05 23.47 14.06
N ARG A 339 -1.19 22.34 14.77
CA ARG A 339 -1.33 22.22 16.23
C ARG A 339 -0.75 20.86 16.62
N VAL A 340 0.51 20.81 16.98
CA VAL A 340 0.95 19.84 17.96
C VAL A 340 0.25 20.27 19.25
N ALA A 341 -0.93 19.66 19.52
CA ALA A 341 -1.42 19.57 20.88
C ALA A 341 -0.24 18.99 21.65
N THR A 342 0.20 19.67 22.70
CA THR A 342 1.23 19.09 23.57
C THR A 342 0.72 17.73 24.00
N THR A 343 1.60 16.76 24.25
CA THR A 343 1.18 15.42 24.71
C THR A 343 0.28 15.50 25.92
N ASP A 344 0.47 16.49 26.79
CA ASP A 344 -0.39 16.80 27.93
C ASP A 344 -1.82 17.19 27.52
N ASP A 345 -2.01 17.90 26.40
CA ASP A 345 -3.35 18.24 25.89
C ASP A 345 -4.10 17.03 25.30
N MET A 346 -3.36 15.98 24.91
CA MET A 346 -3.95 14.78 24.34
C MET A 346 -4.38 13.77 25.40
N ILE A 347 -3.78 13.72 26.58
CA ILE A 347 -4.11 12.74 27.63
C ILE A 347 -5.23 13.29 28.50
N LEU A 348 -6.43 12.70 28.38
CA LEU A 348 -7.58 13.04 29.22
C LEU A 348 -7.56 12.33 30.57
N TYR A 349 -6.98 11.11 30.61
CA TYR A 349 -6.89 10.30 31.81
C TYR A 349 -5.83 9.21 31.62
N ALA A 350 -5.10 8.92 32.68
CA ALA A 350 -4.19 7.79 32.73
C ALA A 350 -4.19 7.18 34.14
N ASP A 351 -4.21 5.84 34.19
CA ASP A 351 -3.99 5.06 35.42
C ASP A 351 -2.99 3.93 35.16
N SER A 352 -2.91 2.95 36.06
CA SER A 352 -2.02 1.80 35.91
C SER A 352 -2.38 0.85 34.76
N TRP A 353 -3.57 0.96 34.17
CA TRP A 353 -4.15 -0.03 33.26
C TRP A 353 -4.51 0.52 31.88
N ILE A 354 -4.97 1.76 31.82
CA ILE A 354 -5.45 2.41 30.59
C ILE A 354 -4.93 3.84 30.47
N VAL A 355 -4.96 4.33 29.23
CA VAL A 355 -4.86 5.76 28.91
C VAL A 355 -6.07 6.12 28.05
N VAL A 356 -6.74 7.22 28.35
CA VAL A 356 -7.80 7.80 27.52
C VAL A 356 -7.26 9.07 26.91
N ALA A 357 -7.22 9.14 25.61
CA ALA A 357 -6.62 10.23 24.88
C ALA A 357 -7.59 10.89 23.90
N ASN A 358 -7.45 12.21 23.69
CA ASN A 358 -8.16 13.00 22.70
C ASN A 358 -7.30 13.13 21.43
N LYS A 359 -7.59 12.31 20.41
CA LYS A 359 -6.87 12.31 19.16
C LYS A 359 -7.20 13.55 18.32
N PRO A 360 -6.23 14.35 17.88
CA PRO A 360 -6.48 15.42 16.92
C PRO A 360 -6.92 14.88 15.56
N ALA A 361 -7.63 15.69 14.78
CA ALA A 361 -7.90 15.37 13.36
C ALA A 361 -6.60 15.33 12.58
N GLY A 362 -6.55 14.45 11.58
CA GLY A 362 -5.39 14.30 10.73
C GLY A 362 -4.30 13.37 11.25
N MET A 363 -4.38 12.92 12.49
CA MET A 363 -3.45 11.96 13.09
C MET A 363 -3.97 10.52 12.96
N LEU A 364 -3.08 9.57 12.66
CA LEU A 364 -3.40 8.14 12.74
C LEU A 364 -3.61 7.71 14.20
N THR A 365 -4.53 6.78 14.43
CA THR A 365 -4.71 6.16 15.76
C THR A 365 -3.59 5.18 16.09
N VAL A 366 -3.21 4.36 15.10
CA VAL A 366 -2.16 3.33 15.19
C VAL A 366 -1.17 3.52 14.04
N PRO A 367 0.09 3.03 14.16
CA PRO A 367 1.08 3.16 13.11
C PRO A 367 0.56 2.60 11.77
N GLY A 368 0.80 3.32 10.69
CA GLY A 368 0.55 2.90 9.33
C GLY A 368 1.79 2.23 8.71
N ARG A 369 1.63 1.62 7.54
CA ARG A 369 2.76 0.98 6.82
C ARG A 369 3.90 1.95 6.46
N LEU A 370 3.61 3.23 6.33
CA LEU A 370 4.55 4.27 5.89
C LEU A 370 4.62 5.47 6.87
N HIS A 371 3.88 5.41 7.99
CA HIS A 371 3.80 6.47 8.99
C HIS A 371 3.85 5.86 10.37
N ASP A 372 4.92 6.12 11.11
CA ASP A 372 5.05 5.72 12.51
C ASP A 372 4.42 6.74 13.46
N ASN A 373 4.18 7.97 12.99
CA ASN A 373 3.59 9.05 13.79
C ASN A 373 2.09 8.78 13.98
N SER A 374 1.72 8.19 15.09
CA SER A 374 0.35 7.89 15.47
C SER A 374 0.10 8.26 16.92
N LEU A 375 -1.17 8.42 17.29
CA LEU A 375 -1.55 8.65 18.69
C LEU A 375 -0.91 7.59 19.61
N GLN A 376 -1.03 6.32 19.22
CA GLN A 376 -0.47 5.21 19.99
C GLN A 376 1.05 5.35 20.19
N THR A 377 1.81 5.68 19.15
CA THR A 377 3.27 5.84 19.22
C THR A 377 3.66 7.01 20.11
N ILE A 378 3.03 8.17 19.90
CA ILE A 378 3.31 9.40 20.64
C ILE A 378 3.04 9.21 22.13
N ILE A 379 1.85 8.71 22.50
CA ILE A 379 1.48 8.49 23.90
C ILE A 379 2.32 7.37 24.53
N SER A 380 2.72 6.33 23.77
CA SER A 380 3.62 5.29 24.27
C SER A 380 5.01 5.84 24.64
N GLN A 381 5.54 6.76 23.83
CA GLN A 381 6.80 7.45 24.10
C GLN A 381 6.70 8.33 25.34
N GLU A 382 5.64 9.12 25.46
CA GLU A 382 5.39 10.00 26.60
C GLU A 382 5.27 9.24 27.92
N ILE A 383 4.50 8.15 27.93
CA ILE A 383 4.30 7.29 29.11
C ILE A 383 5.54 6.43 29.43
N GLY A 384 6.46 6.26 28.47
CA GLY A 384 7.63 5.38 28.60
C GLY A 384 7.28 3.87 28.63
N ALA A 385 6.11 3.49 28.09
CA ALA A 385 5.65 2.10 28.05
C ALA A 385 4.85 1.80 26.78
N PRO A 386 4.91 0.57 26.23
CA PRO A 386 4.15 0.19 25.06
C PRO A 386 2.65 0.20 25.36
N LEU A 387 1.87 0.86 24.52
CA LEU A 387 0.41 0.93 24.59
C LEU A 387 -0.22 0.23 23.38
N LYS A 388 -1.46 -0.27 23.54
CA LYS A 388 -2.26 -0.86 22.47
C LYS A 388 -3.58 -0.12 22.33
N ALA A 389 -3.88 0.44 21.16
CA ALA A 389 -5.16 1.08 20.89
C ALA A 389 -6.28 0.04 20.86
N VAL A 390 -7.27 0.19 21.75
CA VAL A 390 -8.39 -0.73 21.89
C VAL A 390 -9.35 -0.60 20.72
N HIS A 391 -9.52 0.59 20.20
CA HIS A 391 -10.29 0.92 19.00
C HIS A 391 -9.59 2.01 18.21
N ARG A 392 -10.11 2.28 17.02
CA ARG A 392 -9.52 3.29 16.15
C ARG A 392 -10.54 4.29 15.64
N LEU A 393 -10.09 5.52 15.46
CA LEU A 393 -10.75 6.55 14.67
C LEU A 393 -10.08 6.66 13.31
N ASP A 394 -10.80 7.08 12.29
CA ASP A 394 -10.22 7.45 11.01
C ASP A 394 -9.24 8.61 11.19
N MET A 395 -8.27 8.73 10.29
CA MET A 395 -7.24 9.78 10.36
C MET A 395 -7.87 11.18 10.49
N SER A 396 -8.88 11.47 9.68
CA SER A 396 -9.57 12.78 9.68
C SER A 396 -10.52 13.00 10.85
N THR A 397 -10.93 11.95 11.58
CA THR A 397 -11.83 12.04 12.74
C THR A 397 -11.04 12.36 14.00
N SER A 398 -11.46 13.36 14.76
CA SER A 398 -10.90 13.69 16.07
C SER A 398 -11.68 13.08 17.22
N GLY A 399 -11.12 13.07 18.44
CA GLY A 399 -11.80 12.72 19.66
C GLY A 399 -11.24 11.51 20.42
N ILE A 400 -12.02 10.95 21.31
CA ILE A 400 -11.58 10.03 22.34
C ILE A 400 -11.17 8.67 21.78
N VAL A 401 -9.98 8.21 22.23
CA VAL A 401 -9.44 6.87 21.99
C VAL A 401 -8.96 6.26 23.32
N ILE A 402 -9.24 4.98 23.52
CA ILE A 402 -8.75 4.22 24.68
C ILE A 402 -7.53 3.40 24.27
N LEU A 403 -6.47 3.49 25.06
CA LEU A 403 -5.23 2.74 24.93
C LEU A 403 -5.04 1.84 26.15
N ALA A 404 -4.71 0.57 25.97
CA ALA A 404 -4.44 -0.39 27.02
C ALA A 404 -2.95 -0.50 27.30
N LYS A 405 -2.57 -0.61 28.60
CA LYS A 405 -1.18 -0.78 29.06
C LYS A 405 -0.72 -2.24 29.13
N SER A 406 -1.61 -3.22 28.91
CA SER A 406 -1.28 -4.64 28.88
C SER A 406 -2.18 -5.46 27.97
N ASP A 407 -1.75 -6.65 27.56
CA ASP A 407 -2.54 -7.56 26.71
C ASP A 407 -3.81 -8.04 27.40
N ALA A 408 -3.80 -8.26 28.70
CA ALA A 408 -4.97 -8.67 29.46
C ALA A 408 -6.05 -7.57 29.49
N VAL A 409 -5.66 -6.32 29.70
CA VAL A 409 -6.53 -5.15 29.66
C VAL A 409 -7.06 -4.92 28.25
N TYR A 410 -6.20 -5.05 27.24
CA TYR A 410 -6.60 -4.96 25.84
C TYR A 410 -7.68 -5.99 25.49
N ALA A 411 -7.47 -7.28 25.84
CA ALA A 411 -8.43 -8.35 25.56
C ALA A 411 -9.76 -8.15 26.27
N ALA A 412 -9.75 -7.70 27.53
CA ALA A 412 -10.97 -7.40 28.28
C ALA A 412 -11.79 -6.29 27.62
N LEU A 413 -11.17 -5.16 27.27
CA LEU A 413 -11.83 -4.05 26.59
C LEU A 413 -12.30 -4.42 25.17
N GLN A 414 -11.54 -5.23 24.42
CA GLN A 414 -11.98 -5.75 23.12
C GLN A 414 -13.26 -6.58 23.25
N THR A 415 -13.39 -7.38 24.30
CA THR A 415 -14.61 -8.14 24.59
C THR A 415 -15.80 -7.21 24.85
N ASP A 416 -15.61 -6.12 25.60
CA ASP A 416 -16.66 -5.12 25.88
C ASP A 416 -17.06 -4.37 24.59
N PHE A 417 -16.11 -4.06 23.70
CA PHE A 417 -16.42 -3.50 22.37
C PHE A 417 -17.23 -4.49 21.51
N ALA A 418 -16.85 -5.77 21.51
CA ALA A 418 -17.53 -6.81 20.74
C ALA A 418 -18.98 -7.07 21.28
N SER A 419 -19.15 -7.03 22.59
CA SER A 419 -20.43 -7.21 23.28
C SER A 419 -21.31 -5.96 23.27
N ARG A 420 -20.84 -4.85 22.70
CA ARG A 420 -21.54 -3.56 22.63
C ARG A 420 -21.86 -2.93 24.01
N ASN A 421 -21.05 -3.22 25.00
CA ASN A 421 -21.19 -2.66 26.35
C ASN A 421 -20.56 -1.26 26.48
N ILE A 422 -20.07 -0.71 25.37
CA ILE A 422 -19.44 0.61 25.33
C ILE A 422 -20.32 1.59 24.58
N GLU A 423 -20.73 2.64 25.26
CA GLU A 423 -21.50 3.72 24.67
C GLU A 423 -20.57 4.77 24.07
N LYS A 424 -20.89 5.20 22.86
CA LYS A 424 -20.11 6.18 22.11
C LYS A 424 -21.01 7.27 21.60
N ARG A 425 -20.61 8.52 21.78
CA ARG A 425 -21.28 9.69 21.21
C ARG A 425 -20.32 10.46 20.34
N TYR A 426 -20.74 10.72 19.10
CA TYR A 426 -20.00 11.55 18.14
C TYR A 426 -20.84 12.78 17.82
N ILE A 427 -20.17 13.91 17.61
CA ILE A 427 -20.77 15.12 17.06
C ILE A 427 -20.32 15.29 15.63
N ALA A 428 -21.25 15.64 14.75
CA ALA A 428 -20.94 16.01 13.37
C ALA A 428 -21.71 17.28 12.96
N LEU A 429 -21.15 17.99 11.96
CA LEU A 429 -21.85 19.04 11.23
C LEU A 429 -22.10 18.51 9.81
N LEU A 430 -23.37 18.43 9.41
CA LEU A 430 -23.78 17.94 8.09
C LEU A 430 -24.02 19.09 7.13
N ASP A 431 -23.65 18.89 5.86
CA ASP A 431 -23.86 19.82 4.76
C ASP A 431 -25.27 19.59 4.16
N GLY A 432 -26.28 20.06 4.90
CA GLY A 432 -27.70 19.92 4.56
C GLY A 432 -28.60 19.85 5.78
N MET A 433 -29.91 19.90 5.52
CA MET A 433 -30.97 19.92 6.53
C MET A 433 -31.54 18.52 6.75
N VAL A 434 -31.38 17.98 7.95
CA VAL A 434 -32.05 16.75 8.40
C VAL A 434 -33.32 17.13 9.14
N ILE A 435 -34.47 16.69 8.62
CA ILE A 435 -35.80 17.09 9.12
C ILE A 435 -36.20 16.29 10.37
N GLU A 436 -35.97 14.96 10.32
CA GLU A 436 -36.29 14.07 11.42
C GLU A 436 -35.36 14.32 12.60
N LYS A 437 -35.93 14.63 13.77
CA LYS A 437 -35.15 14.99 14.96
C LYS A 437 -34.29 13.86 15.50
N GLU A 438 -34.71 12.62 15.35
CA GLU A 438 -33.98 11.43 15.77
C GLU A 438 -34.34 10.22 14.91
N GLY A 439 -33.50 9.20 14.88
CA GLY A 439 -33.78 7.99 14.13
C GLY A 439 -32.65 6.96 14.20
N VAL A 440 -32.84 5.89 13.45
CA VAL A 440 -31.86 4.80 13.34
C VAL A 440 -31.56 4.53 11.86
N ILE A 441 -30.27 4.47 11.54
CA ILE A 441 -29.75 4.10 10.21
C ILE A 441 -29.19 2.69 10.31
N ASP A 442 -29.74 1.74 9.54
CA ASP A 442 -29.28 0.35 9.45
C ASP A 442 -28.94 0.04 7.98
N LEU A 443 -27.70 0.32 7.60
CA LEU A 443 -27.20 0.14 6.23
C LEU A 443 -25.95 -0.74 6.25
N PRO A 444 -25.99 -1.94 5.65
CA PRO A 444 -24.84 -2.84 5.63
C PRO A 444 -23.71 -2.29 4.77
N LEU A 445 -22.46 -2.36 5.28
CA LEU A 445 -21.30 -1.74 4.67
C LEU A 445 -20.22 -2.77 4.29
N ARG A 446 -19.59 -2.55 3.14
CA ARG A 446 -18.35 -3.21 2.77
C ARG A 446 -17.38 -2.24 2.08
N PRO A 447 -16.08 -2.59 1.98
CA PRO A 447 -15.14 -1.84 1.16
C PRO A 447 -15.62 -1.80 -0.29
N ASP A 448 -15.60 -0.62 -0.90
CA ASP A 448 -15.71 -0.51 -2.34
C ASP A 448 -14.40 -1.00 -2.97
N ILE A 449 -14.47 -2.12 -3.69
CA ILE A 449 -13.29 -2.74 -4.29
C ILE A 449 -12.75 -1.87 -5.42
N ASN A 450 -13.63 -1.10 -6.07
CA ASN A 450 -13.31 -0.27 -7.22
C ASN A 450 -12.92 1.16 -6.83
N ASP A 451 -13.20 1.59 -5.58
CA ASP A 451 -12.93 2.96 -5.10
C ASP A 451 -12.41 2.98 -3.65
N ARG A 452 -11.26 2.35 -3.39
CA ARG A 452 -10.61 2.41 -2.08
C ARG A 452 -10.04 3.82 -1.80
N PRO A 453 -10.13 4.34 -0.56
CA PRO A 453 -10.51 3.65 0.67
C PRO A 453 -12.02 3.70 1.00
N ARG A 454 -12.89 4.10 0.06
CA ARG A 454 -14.32 4.24 0.29
C ARG A 454 -14.97 2.93 0.75
N GLN A 455 -16.06 3.09 1.50
CA GLN A 455 -16.99 2.03 1.83
C GLN A 455 -18.29 2.29 1.06
N MET A 456 -19.00 1.23 0.73
CA MET A 456 -20.30 1.31 0.05
C MET A 456 -21.37 0.55 0.82
N VAL A 457 -22.64 0.93 0.60
CA VAL A 457 -23.79 0.16 1.05
C VAL A 457 -24.00 -1.02 0.12
N ASP A 458 -24.04 -2.22 0.68
CA ASP A 458 -24.27 -3.46 -0.05
C ASP A 458 -25.14 -4.40 0.78
N TYR A 459 -26.37 -4.61 0.33
CA TYR A 459 -27.36 -5.41 1.06
C TYR A 459 -27.10 -6.92 0.98
N GLU A 460 -26.30 -7.37 0.02
CA GLU A 460 -26.01 -8.79 -0.20
C GLU A 460 -24.74 -9.23 0.54
N HIS A 461 -23.67 -8.45 0.45
CA HIS A 461 -22.34 -8.82 0.96
C HIS A 461 -21.83 -7.88 2.07
N GLY A 462 -22.59 -6.85 2.40
CA GLY A 462 -22.21 -5.86 3.42
C GLY A 462 -22.34 -6.40 4.84
N LYS A 463 -21.43 -5.97 5.71
CA LYS A 463 -21.53 -6.23 7.15
C LYS A 463 -22.50 -5.24 7.79
N ARG A 464 -23.45 -5.73 8.59
CA ARG A 464 -24.43 -4.91 9.28
C ARG A 464 -23.78 -3.75 10.03
N ALA A 465 -24.31 -2.54 9.82
CA ALA A 465 -23.86 -1.32 10.47
C ALA A 465 -25.08 -0.51 10.92
N ILE A 466 -25.12 -0.16 12.21
CA ILE A 466 -26.27 0.50 12.83
C ILE A 466 -25.80 1.75 13.57
N THR A 467 -26.45 2.88 13.31
CA THR A 467 -26.22 4.16 13.99
C THR A 467 -27.55 4.78 14.41
N ARG A 468 -27.73 5.06 15.70
CA ARG A 468 -28.77 5.96 16.17
C ARG A 468 -28.26 7.39 16.03
N TYR A 469 -29.16 8.33 15.72
CA TYR A 469 -28.80 9.75 15.63
C TYR A 469 -29.85 10.63 16.31
N GLU A 470 -29.44 11.85 16.66
CA GLU A 470 -30.26 12.90 17.24
C GLU A 470 -29.80 14.25 16.69
N VAL A 471 -30.71 15.03 16.12
CA VAL A 471 -30.46 16.39 15.65
C VAL A 471 -30.40 17.32 16.85
N LEU A 472 -29.27 18.01 16.99
CA LEU A 472 -29.03 18.93 18.11
C LEU A 472 -29.50 20.37 17.78
N SER A 473 -29.18 20.84 16.59
CA SER A 473 -29.54 22.18 16.11
C SER A 473 -29.36 22.29 14.60
N HIS A 474 -29.97 23.31 14.02
CA HIS A 474 -29.71 23.76 12.67
C HIS A 474 -28.97 25.09 12.69
N THR A 475 -28.06 25.31 11.76
CA THR A 475 -27.32 26.56 11.60
C THR A 475 -28.02 27.48 10.59
N PRO A 476 -27.79 28.82 10.63
CA PRO A 476 -28.38 29.74 9.67
C PRO A 476 -28.02 29.48 8.21
N ASP A 477 -26.90 28.84 7.95
CA ASP A 477 -26.40 28.42 6.63
C ASP A 477 -26.91 27.05 6.18
N HIS A 478 -28.09 26.63 6.70
CA HIS A 478 -28.79 25.39 6.34
C HIS A 478 -27.99 24.10 6.59
N ARG A 479 -27.17 24.06 7.62
CA ARG A 479 -26.46 22.86 8.08
C ARG A 479 -27.12 22.28 9.31
N THR A 480 -26.88 20.99 9.56
CA THR A 480 -27.41 20.27 10.72
C THR A 480 -26.27 19.84 11.65
N ARG A 481 -26.31 20.29 12.90
CA ARG A 481 -25.49 19.74 13.98
C ARG A 481 -26.17 18.51 14.56
N ILE A 482 -25.52 17.36 14.57
CA ILE A 482 -26.10 16.06 14.89
C ILE A 482 -25.23 15.28 15.87
N ALA A 483 -25.86 14.53 16.78
CA ALA A 483 -25.20 13.50 17.58
C ALA A 483 -25.42 12.12 16.96
N PHE A 484 -24.36 11.36 16.79
CA PHE A 484 -24.40 9.96 16.37
C PHE A 484 -24.04 9.03 17.54
N TYR A 485 -24.77 7.94 17.65
CA TYR A 485 -24.56 6.87 18.63
C TYR A 485 -24.39 5.54 17.88
N PRO A 486 -23.16 5.22 17.43
CA PRO A 486 -22.93 4.01 16.65
C PRO A 486 -23.01 2.76 17.52
N LEU A 487 -23.95 1.86 17.22
CA LEU A 487 -24.11 0.55 17.86
C LEU A 487 -23.11 -0.48 17.29
N THR A 488 -22.57 -0.23 16.12
CA THR A 488 -21.51 -1.00 15.45
C THR A 488 -20.33 -0.07 15.15
N GLY A 489 -19.18 -0.64 14.73
CA GLY A 489 -17.96 0.14 14.44
C GLY A 489 -17.33 -0.27 13.09
N ARG A 490 -18.03 -0.02 11.96
CA ARG A 490 -17.45 -0.29 10.62
C ARG A 490 -16.64 0.91 10.15
N THR A 491 -15.66 0.64 9.32
CA THR A 491 -14.84 1.68 8.66
C THR A 491 -15.76 2.68 7.97
N HIS A 492 -15.51 3.98 8.15
CA HIS A 492 -16.30 5.10 7.61
C HIS A 492 -17.81 5.05 7.90
N GLN A 493 -18.27 4.28 8.90
CA GLN A 493 -19.69 4.05 9.12
C GLN A 493 -20.51 5.34 9.19
N LEU A 494 -20.14 6.27 10.06
CA LEU A 494 -20.88 7.53 10.25
C LEU A 494 -20.86 8.40 9.00
N ARG A 495 -19.75 8.38 8.26
CA ARG A 495 -19.56 9.14 7.02
C ARG A 495 -20.48 8.65 5.91
N VAL A 496 -20.57 7.31 5.72
CA VAL A 496 -21.48 6.70 4.74
C VAL A 496 -22.93 6.85 5.17
N HIS A 497 -23.25 6.64 6.45
CA HIS A 497 -24.62 6.79 6.97
C HIS A 497 -25.14 8.23 6.82
N ALA A 498 -24.26 9.22 6.96
CA ALA A 498 -24.61 10.63 6.74
C ALA A 498 -24.84 10.94 5.26
N SER A 499 -23.95 10.49 4.38
CA SER A 499 -23.95 10.89 2.96
C SER A 499 -24.88 10.07 2.06
N HIS A 500 -25.13 8.78 2.39
CA HIS A 500 -25.89 7.87 1.54
C HIS A 500 -27.38 8.27 1.49
N LYS A 501 -27.99 8.20 0.29
CA LYS A 501 -29.39 8.57 0.05
C LYS A 501 -30.40 7.78 0.89
N SER A 502 -30.09 6.53 1.24
CA SER A 502 -30.90 5.69 2.13
C SER A 502 -30.53 5.90 3.61
N GLY A 503 -29.56 6.74 3.92
CA GLY A 503 -29.25 7.25 5.25
C GLY A 503 -29.83 8.66 5.41
N LEU A 504 -28.98 9.65 5.72
CA LEU A 504 -29.44 11.03 5.89
C LEU A 504 -29.39 11.85 4.59
N GLY A 505 -28.68 11.41 3.55
CA GLY A 505 -28.50 12.14 2.30
C GLY A 505 -27.75 13.48 2.46
N CYS A 506 -27.16 13.73 3.63
CA CYS A 506 -26.46 14.95 3.99
C CYS A 506 -25.01 14.60 4.40
N PRO A 507 -24.01 14.77 3.54
CA PRO A 507 -22.63 14.44 3.89
C PRO A 507 -22.11 15.30 5.04
N ILE A 508 -21.10 14.80 5.74
CA ILE A 508 -20.43 15.56 6.80
C ILE A 508 -19.57 16.65 6.14
N VAL A 509 -19.64 17.89 6.67
CA VAL A 509 -18.84 19.02 6.20
C VAL A 509 -17.35 18.65 6.25
N GLY A 510 -16.63 18.87 5.15
CA GLY A 510 -15.20 18.56 5.01
C GLY A 510 -14.91 17.07 4.76
N ASP A 511 -15.91 16.29 4.41
CA ASP A 511 -15.69 14.89 4.01
C ASP A 511 -15.24 14.79 2.55
N MET A 512 -13.93 14.68 2.32
CA MET A 512 -13.33 14.59 0.99
C MET A 512 -13.68 13.30 0.23
N LEU A 513 -14.18 12.26 0.93
CA LEU A 513 -14.53 10.99 0.28
C LEU A 513 -16.02 10.93 -0.09
N TYR A 514 -16.92 11.46 0.75
CA TYR A 514 -18.37 11.28 0.61
C TYR A 514 -19.12 12.59 0.44
N GLY A 515 -18.44 13.74 0.45
CA GLY A 515 -19.00 15.09 0.33
C GLY A 515 -18.03 16.05 -0.36
N HIS A 516 -17.90 17.25 0.20
CA HIS A 516 -17.06 18.32 -0.34
C HIS A 516 -15.91 18.66 0.64
N ALA A 517 -14.74 19.00 0.10
CA ALA A 517 -13.57 19.42 0.88
C ALA A 517 -13.87 20.69 1.69
N ASN A 518 -13.33 20.76 2.91
CA ASN A 518 -13.28 21.95 3.76
C ASN A 518 -12.00 21.88 4.60
N THR A 519 -11.77 22.82 5.50
CA THR A 519 -10.57 22.90 6.36
C THR A 519 -10.29 21.61 7.15
N ARG A 520 -11.34 20.87 7.54
CA ARG A 520 -11.24 19.55 8.21
C ARG A 520 -12.57 18.79 8.11
N LEU A 521 -12.54 17.49 8.35
CA LEU A 521 -13.76 16.71 8.58
C LEU A 521 -14.40 17.13 9.90
N MET A 522 -15.64 17.61 9.85
CA MET A 522 -16.42 18.02 11.02
C MET A 522 -17.11 16.80 11.68
N LEU A 523 -16.26 15.87 12.16
CA LEU A 523 -16.66 14.66 12.90
C LEU A 523 -15.74 14.47 14.10
N HIS A 524 -16.34 14.36 15.30
CA HIS A 524 -15.62 14.28 16.56
C HIS A 524 -16.23 13.22 17.49
N ALA A 525 -15.41 12.30 18.01
CA ALA A 525 -15.76 11.34 19.05
C ALA A 525 -15.77 12.06 20.40
N GLU A 526 -16.94 12.63 20.76
CA GLU A 526 -17.08 13.55 21.89
C GLU A 526 -17.09 12.83 23.24
N ALA A 527 -17.78 11.69 23.33
CA ALA A 527 -17.90 10.99 24.60
C ALA A 527 -17.85 9.47 24.46
N ILE A 528 -17.32 8.82 25.48
CA ILE A 528 -17.28 7.36 25.61
C ILE A 528 -17.57 6.95 27.05
N THR A 529 -18.45 5.95 27.22
CA THR A 529 -18.76 5.33 28.51
C THR A 529 -18.47 3.84 28.46
N PHE A 530 -17.71 3.33 29.41
CA PHE A 530 -17.32 1.91 29.48
C PHE A 530 -17.07 1.48 30.94
N THR A 531 -17.09 0.18 31.18
CA THR A 531 -16.71 -0.41 32.46
C THR A 531 -15.19 -0.58 32.52
N HIS A 532 -14.55 -0.01 33.55
CA HIS A 532 -13.11 -0.15 33.74
C HIS A 532 -12.72 -1.62 33.94
N PRO A 533 -11.77 -2.17 33.18
CA PRO A 533 -11.51 -3.62 33.13
C PRO A 533 -11.08 -4.23 34.47
N VAL A 534 -10.46 -3.44 35.34
CA VAL A 534 -9.95 -3.90 36.64
C VAL A 534 -10.85 -3.45 37.78
N SER A 535 -11.13 -2.15 37.91
CA SER A 535 -11.93 -1.64 39.04
C SER A 535 -13.42 -1.91 38.91
N LYS A 536 -13.89 -2.36 37.75
CA LYS A 536 -15.33 -2.61 37.42
C LYS A 536 -16.25 -1.40 37.58
N LYS A 537 -15.70 -0.20 37.75
CA LYS A 537 -16.46 1.04 37.79
C LYS A 537 -16.84 1.49 36.37
N SER A 538 -18.05 2.02 36.19
CA SER A 538 -18.44 2.71 34.97
C SER A 538 -17.75 4.06 34.93
N LEU A 539 -17.01 4.32 33.82
CA LEU A 539 -16.30 5.57 33.57
C LEU A 539 -16.86 6.24 32.33
N THR A 540 -17.04 7.55 32.39
CA THR A 540 -17.46 8.37 31.26
C THR A 540 -16.43 9.48 31.05
N PHE A 541 -15.89 9.56 29.81
CA PHE A 541 -14.97 10.62 29.41
C PHE A 541 -15.61 11.47 28.32
N LYS A 542 -15.31 12.77 28.35
CA LYS A 542 -15.77 13.74 27.35
C LYS A 542 -14.59 14.56 26.85
N ALA A 543 -14.53 14.79 25.54
CA ALA A 543 -13.63 15.70 24.88
C ALA A 543 -14.45 16.83 24.22
N PRO A 544 -14.14 18.11 24.45
CA PRO A 544 -14.87 19.22 23.84
C PRO A 544 -14.83 19.13 22.32
N CYS A 545 -16.00 19.27 21.67
CA CYS A 545 -16.07 19.31 20.22
C CYS A 545 -15.40 20.61 19.72
N PRO A 546 -14.41 20.53 18.79
CA PRO A 546 -13.62 21.69 18.36
C PRO A 546 -14.28 22.54 17.25
N PHE A 547 -15.59 22.31 16.95
CA PHE A 547 -16.36 23.06 15.94
C PHE A 547 -17.83 23.20 16.33
#